data_a3f3cdd2c32c441e731c7d85d57e54da
#
_entry.id   a3f3cdd2c32c441e731c7d85d57e54da
#
_cell.length_a   1.000
_cell.length_b   1.000
_cell.length_c   1.000
_cell.angle_alpha   90.00
_cell.angle_beta   90.00
_cell.angle_gamma   90.00
#
_symmetry.space_group_name_H-M   'P 1'
#
loop_
_entity.id
_entity.type
_entity.pdbx_description
1 polymer ?
#
loop_
_entity_poly.entity_id
_entity_poly.type
_entity_poly.pdbx_seq_one_letter_code
_entity_poly.pdbx_strand_id
1 'polypeptide(L)'
;YDQEYSFTAVRSALTFDPNAVGVDVVVPLISHTKRLFYDSGSHTDDGEGNLYYDTGHTQDLHGVLWSDLKYSIRIDKIIQAIGVKYGLTFSDDFFNSSNEHYYNLFLWLHRKKGDVENLSGVNQSIVNGWTAPIGSPDATLTQMVSATTMRVTGDPFRYLGYSLTFTSTTTSNYKISLQKDGVEVYNTGTVTQGVTMNQNDFNLEQGDYTAFVESDDDISFSEVEWDILYNLGGGSTSTSNYPTGIYNHTSTFDFSISQQIPEMKTLDFLTGIFKTFNLTAYVDKLNGNIIVKTLDDFYSDGGVYDITKYIDNSKGSVNIALPYKEVSFEHEDTKTFLAAKHSQKFGKTWGKESYVGGEKLDGSIYKIKTPFSQLKYERLVNVANGVNTTAQVGYFVDDNQESYFGKPLIFYPILQSTSTTTISFLTTPTAHVPQSIYNIPSNSVYLTRMDGTQNINFAPEFNEYTGTSDFTDTLYKVFYSNYIESVFNTRNRITKVSAYLPMKILLNYTLADRFIVGDHQYKINSITTNFKNGKS
;
A
#
# COMPACT_ATOMS: atom_id res chain seq x y z
N TYR A 1 3.91 -2.91 12.50
CA TYR A 1 3.96 -1.93 11.38
C TYR A 1 2.73 -1.02 11.33
N ASP A 2 2.02 -0.85 12.45
CA ASP A 2 0.90 0.08 12.47
C ASP A 2 1.44 1.50 12.24
N GLN A 3 0.72 2.28 11.45
CA GLN A 3 1.07 3.63 11.06
C GLN A 3 0.02 4.59 11.61
N GLU A 4 0.44 5.74 12.09
CA GLU A 4 -0.49 6.83 12.35
C GLU A 4 -1.14 7.26 11.02
N TYR A 5 -2.45 7.44 11.01
CA TYR A 5 -3.19 7.93 9.85
C TYR A 5 -3.74 9.32 10.16
N SER A 6 -2.93 10.31 9.86
CA SER A 6 -3.24 11.74 10.01
C SER A 6 -2.71 12.50 8.80
N PHE A 7 -3.15 13.73 8.63
CA PHE A 7 -2.62 14.63 7.61
C PHE A 7 -1.08 14.66 7.60
N THR A 8 -0.47 14.84 8.77
CA THR A 8 0.99 14.96 8.90
C THR A 8 1.69 13.65 8.54
N ALA A 9 1.19 12.52 9.01
CA ALA A 9 1.78 11.21 8.75
C ALA A 9 1.63 10.80 7.27
N VAL A 10 0.44 10.97 6.68
CA VAL A 10 0.19 10.69 5.27
C VAL A 10 1.02 11.60 4.36
N ARG A 11 1.10 12.90 4.68
CA ARG A 11 1.94 13.85 3.95
C ARG A 11 3.43 13.49 4.02
N SER A 12 3.92 13.08 5.18
CA SER A 12 5.31 12.64 5.34
C SER A 12 5.58 11.39 4.51
N ALA A 13 4.71 10.37 4.60
CA ALA A 13 4.86 9.13 3.86
C ALA A 13 4.71 9.31 2.33
N LEU A 14 3.99 10.35 1.89
CA LEU A 14 3.93 10.75 0.48
C LEU A 14 5.29 11.22 -0.06
N THR A 15 6.19 11.71 0.83
CA THR A 15 7.52 12.24 0.46
C THR A 15 8.67 11.28 0.73
N PHE A 16 8.42 10.11 1.31
CA PHE A 16 9.48 9.15 1.59
C PHE A 16 10.07 8.58 0.30
N ASP A 17 11.40 8.51 0.24
CA ASP A 17 12.08 7.86 -0.88
C ASP A 17 11.93 6.33 -0.77
N PRO A 18 11.21 5.68 -1.68
CA PRO A 18 11.01 4.24 -1.65
C PRO A 18 12.32 3.46 -1.84
N ASN A 19 13.38 4.09 -2.33
CA ASN A 19 14.70 3.45 -2.50
C ASN A 19 15.60 3.63 -1.27
N ALA A 20 15.20 4.46 -0.30
CA ALA A 20 15.99 4.67 0.90
C ALA A 20 15.92 3.44 1.82
N VAL A 21 17.05 3.19 2.51
CA VAL A 21 17.16 2.07 3.46
C VAL A 21 16.20 2.27 4.62
N GLY A 22 15.39 1.25 4.91
CA GLY A 22 14.43 1.26 6.01
C GLY A 22 13.07 1.88 5.69
N VAL A 23 12.87 2.37 4.47
CA VAL A 23 11.56 2.84 4.00
C VAL A 23 10.79 1.67 3.40
N ASP A 24 9.89 1.10 4.19
CA ASP A 24 9.10 -0.06 3.80
C ASP A 24 7.62 0.27 3.58
N VAL A 25 7.21 1.47 3.98
CA VAL A 25 5.84 1.99 3.86
C VAL A 25 5.88 3.37 3.23
N VAL A 26 5.06 3.58 2.20
CA VAL A 26 4.91 4.86 1.50
C VAL A 26 3.44 5.12 1.18
N VAL A 27 3.11 6.36 0.84
CA VAL A 27 1.80 6.74 0.30
C VAL A 27 1.97 7.15 -1.16
N PRO A 28 1.37 6.44 -2.11
CA PRO A 28 1.37 6.83 -3.52
C PRO A 28 0.18 7.76 -3.84
N LEU A 29 0.29 8.55 -4.91
CA LEU A 29 -0.84 9.28 -5.48
C LEU A 29 -1.82 8.33 -6.18
N ILE A 30 -2.56 7.55 -5.40
CA ILE A 30 -3.66 6.69 -5.85
C ILE A 30 -4.90 7.09 -5.05
N SER A 31 -5.89 7.64 -5.72
CA SER A 31 -7.20 7.91 -5.14
C SER A 31 -8.10 6.67 -5.23
N HIS A 32 -8.95 6.52 -4.24
CA HIS A 32 -9.95 5.46 -4.15
C HIS A 32 -11.38 6.02 -4.23
N THR A 33 -11.52 7.32 -4.16
CA THR A 33 -12.80 8.03 -4.07
C THR A 33 -13.14 8.80 -5.33
N LYS A 34 -12.12 9.36 -5.99
CA LYS A 34 -12.33 10.24 -7.15
C LYS A 34 -11.18 10.15 -8.16
N ARG A 35 -11.43 10.61 -9.37
CA ARG A 35 -10.40 10.80 -10.37
C ARG A 35 -9.54 12.00 -10.01
N LEU A 36 -8.23 11.81 -10.02
CA LEU A 36 -7.24 12.89 -9.93
C LEU A 36 -6.80 13.29 -11.34
N PHE A 37 -6.69 14.60 -11.59
CA PHE A 37 -6.20 15.15 -12.84
C PHE A 37 -5.40 16.43 -12.58
N TYR A 38 -4.75 16.99 -13.59
CA TYR A 38 -3.94 18.19 -13.45
C TYR A 38 -4.25 19.14 -14.61
N ASP A 39 -4.94 20.24 -14.32
CA ASP A 39 -5.25 21.29 -15.28
C ASP A 39 -4.86 22.65 -14.70
N SER A 40 -3.86 23.29 -15.33
CA SER A 40 -3.39 24.64 -14.98
C SER A 40 -4.09 25.75 -15.74
N GLY A 41 -4.96 25.40 -16.68
CA GLY A 41 -5.60 26.37 -17.60
C GLY A 41 -6.87 27.00 -17.07
N SER A 42 -7.61 26.30 -16.20
CA SER A 42 -8.87 26.78 -15.64
C SER A 42 -9.05 26.21 -14.24
N HIS A 43 -8.87 27.03 -13.22
CA HIS A 43 -8.96 26.62 -11.82
C HIS A 43 -10.21 27.13 -11.12
N THR A 44 -11.10 27.84 -11.84
CA THR A 44 -12.35 28.34 -11.25
C THR A 44 -13.54 27.41 -11.46
N ASP A 45 -13.52 26.60 -12.54
CA ASP A 45 -14.62 25.71 -12.94
C ASP A 45 -14.21 24.23 -12.97
N ASP A 46 -13.00 23.91 -12.54
CA ASP A 46 -12.49 22.55 -12.47
C ASP A 46 -13.22 21.78 -11.39
N GLY A 47 -13.67 20.62 -11.67
CA GLY A 47 -14.27 19.74 -10.69
C GLY A 47 -13.31 19.28 -9.59
N GLU A 48 -13.84 18.59 -8.63
CA GLU A 48 -13.06 17.94 -7.58
C GLU A 48 -11.93 17.07 -8.14
N GLY A 49 -10.76 17.10 -7.49
CA GLY A 49 -9.61 16.26 -7.86
C GLY A 49 -8.61 16.90 -8.82
N ASN A 50 -8.77 18.17 -9.22
CA ASN A 50 -7.71 18.88 -9.93
C ASN A 50 -6.51 19.13 -9.01
N LEU A 51 -5.35 18.58 -9.35
CA LEU A 51 -4.13 18.62 -8.54
C LEU A 51 -3.35 19.94 -8.67
N TYR A 52 -3.71 20.80 -9.62
CA TYR A 52 -2.98 22.05 -9.84
C TYR A 52 -3.02 22.95 -8.60
N TYR A 53 -1.85 23.40 -8.15
CA TYR A 53 -1.74 24.34 -7.03
C TYR A 53 -1.58 25.78 -7.54
N ASP A 54 -2.45 26.67 -7.04
CA ASP A 54 -2.34 28.11 -7.20
C ASP A 54 -2.57 28.81 -5.85
N THR A 55 -1.78 29.84 -5.55
CA THR A 55 -1.86 30.60 -4.30
C THR A 55 -3.17 31.39 -4.13
N GLY A 56 -3.89 31.66 -5.21
CA GLY A 56 -5.20 32.33 -5.20
C GLY A 56 -6.39 31.38 -5.15
N HIS A 57 -6.14 30.09 -5.00
CA HIS A 57 -7.15 29.06 -5.14
C HIS A 57 -8.04 28.94 -3.90
N THR A 58 -9.36 28.98 -4.10
CA THR A 58 -10.36 28.92 -3.02
C THR A 58 -11.45 27.87 -3.27
N GLN A 59 -11.30 27.03 -4.30
CA GLN A 59 -12.31 26.03 -4.66
C GLN A 59 -12.22 24.83 -3.71
N ASP A 60 -13.36 24.42 -3.17
CA ASP A 60 -13.47 23.24 -2.32
C ASP A 60 -13.05 21.97 -3.08
N LEU A 61 -12.32 21.08 -2.39
CA LEU A 61 -11.84 19.79 -2.92
C LEU A 61 -10.98 19.87 -4.19
N HIS A 62 -10.45 21.03 -4.51
CA HIS A 62 -9.51 21.21 -5.61
C HIS A 62 -8.08 20.80 -5.19
N GLY A 63 -7.78 19.54 -5.41
CA GLY A 63 -6.57 18.87 -4.96
C GLY A 63 -6.83 17.44 -4.53
N VAL A 64 -5.88 16.88 -3.82
CA VAL A 64 -5.99 15.56 -3.19
C VAL A 64 -6.16 15.74 -1.69
N LEU A 65 -7.27 15.27 -1.15
CA LEU A 65 -7.48 15.23 0.30
C LEU A 65 -6.61 14.09 0.89
N TRP A 66 -5.97 14.34 2.01
CA TRP A 66 -5.09 13.34 2.64
C TRP A 66 -5.80 12.02 2.95
N SER A 67 -7.09 12.06 3.33
CA SER A 67 -7.91 10.89 3.60
C SER A 67 -8.29 10.07 2.35
N ASP A 68 -8.17 10.65 1.15
CA ASP A 68 -8.34 9.91 -0.11
C ASP A 68 -7.16 8.95 -0.40
N LEU A 69 -6.02 9.14 0.26
CA LEU A 69 -4.81 8.37 0.05
C LEU A 69 -4.66 7.26 1.07
N LYS A 70 -4.01 6.17 0.67
CA LYS A 70 -3.76 4.99 1.51
C LYS A 70 -2.30 4.61 1.48
N TYR A 71 -1.85 3.99 2.55
CA TYR A 71 -0.50 3.44 2.63
C TYR A 71 -0.29 2.28 1.67
N SER A 72 0.97 2.01 1.40
CA SER A 72 1.45 0.84 0.66
C SER A 72 2.63 0.24 1.38
N ILE A 73 2.74 -1.09 1.36
CA ILE A 73 3.84 -1.81 2.00
C ILE A 73 4.69 -2.52 0.97
N ARG A 74 6.01 -2.53 1.17
CA ARG A 74 6.96 -3.27 0.36
C ARG A 74 6.66 -4.77 0.39
N ILE A 75 6.59 -5.42 -0.76
CA ILE A 75 6.28 -6.86 -0.87
C ILE A 75 7.30 -7.72 -0.15
N ASP A 76 8.57 -7.33 -0.17
CA ASP A 76 9.64 -8.03 0.55
C ASP A 76 9.34 -8.18 2.05
N LYS A 77 8.72 -7.16 2.69
CA LYS A 77 8.31 -7.27 4.11
C LYS A 77 7.19 -8.27 4.34
N ILE A 78 6.30 -8.42 3.38
CA ILE A 78 5.26 -9.45 3.45
C ILE A 78 5.88 -10.84 3.35
N ILE A 79 6.84 -11.04 2.42
CA ILE A 79 7.59 -12.30 2.29
C ILE A 79 8.36 -12.62 3.57
N GLN A 80 9.06 -11.64 4.15
CA GLN A 80 9.77 -11.80 5.42
C GLN A 80 8.80 -12.19 6.56
N ALA A 81 7.65 -11.52 6.67
CA ALA A 81 6.63 -11.82 7.68
C ALA A 81 6.05 -13.24 7.51
N ILE A 82 5.87 -13.69 6.27
CA ILE A 82 5.46 -15.08 5.97
C ILE A 82 6.54 -16.05 6.45
N GLY A 83 7.81 -15.78 6.16
CA GLY A 83 8.94 -16.60 6.63
C GLY A 83 8.93 -16.74 8.15
N VAL A 84 8.83 -15.63 8.87
CA VAL A 84 8.76 -15.62 10.35
C VAL A 84 7.55 -16.39 10.87
N LYS A 85 6.37 -16.14 10.31
CA LYS A 85 5.12 -16.76 10.78
C LYS A 85 5.08 -18.27 10.64
N TYR A 86 5.66 -18.79 9.56
CA TYR A 86 5.62 -20.23 9.25
C TYR A 86 6.94 -20.95 9.49
N GLY A 87 7.95 -20.26 10.02
CA GLY A 87 9.29 -20.83 10.25
C GLY A 87 9.99 -21.22 8.94
N LEU A 88 9.79 -20.47 7.86
CA LEU A 88 10.38 -20.71 6.55
C LEU A 88 11.55 -19.77 6.32
N THR A 89 12.65 -20.30 5.79
CA THR A 89 13.80 -19.51 5.34
C THR A 89 13.87 -19.58 3.83
N PHE A 90 13.61 -18.47 3.16
CA PHE A 90 13.79 -18.35 1.71
C PHE A 90 15.24 -17.97 1.40
N SER A 91 15.77 -18.48 0.28
CA SER A 91 17.09 -18.06 -0.21
C SER A 91 17.03 -16.63 -0.75
N ASP A 92 18.17 -15.99 -0.82
CA ASP A 92 18.38 -14.67 -1.40
C ASP A 92 18.71 -14.69 -2.90
N ASP A 93 18.59 -15.84 -3.57
CA ASP A 93 18.80 -15.92 -5.02
C ASP A 93 17.88 -14.98 -5.79
N PHE A 94 16.59 -14.92 -5.43
CA PHE A 94 15.62 -14.01 -6.05
C PHE A 94 15.13 -12.94 -5.06
N PHE A 95 14.85 -13.29 -3.81
CA PHE A 95 14.33 -12.40 -2.79
C PHE A 95 15.45 -11.60 -2.11
N ASN A 96 16.00 -10.64 -2.82
CA ASN A 96 17.09 -9.79 -2.33
C ASN A 96 16.95 -8.34 -2.80
N SER A 97 17.63 -7.43 -2.10
CA SER A 97 17.56 -5.98 -2.37
C SER A 97 18.26 -5.54 -3.65
N SER A 98 19.15 -6.39 -4.21
CA SER A 98 19.81 -6.10 -5.49
C SER A 98 18.91 -6.40 -6.70
N ASN A 99 17.83 -7.14 -6.50
CA ASN A 99 16.82 -7.40 -7.51
C ASN A 99 15.79 -6.26 -7.48
N GLU A 100 16.07 -5.16 -8.20
CA GLU A 100 15.25 -3.95 -8.22
C GLU A 100 13.78 -4.21 -8.58
N HIS A 101 13.55 -5.14 -9.52
CA HIS A 101 12.19 -5.44 -10.01
C HIS A 101 11.32 -6.17 -8.99
N TYR A 102 11.94 -6.88 -8.05
CA TYR A 102 11.25 -7.47 -6.92
C TYR A 102 11.24 -6.52 -5.72
N TYR A 103 12.42 -6.00 -5.35
CA TYR A 103 12.59 -5.28 -4.08
C TYR A 103 11.81 -3.97 -4.05
N ASN A 104 11.70 -3.26 -5.18
CA ASN A 104 10.97 -2.00 -5.26
C ASN A 104 9.47 -2.16 -5.51
N LEU A 105 8.95 -3.39 -5.44
CA LEU A 105 7.53 -3.67 -5.61
C LEU A 105 6.77 -3.49 -4.29
N PHE A 106 5.67 -2.75 -4.34
CA PHE A 106 4.79 -2.45 -3.22
C PHE A 106 3.39 -2.99 -3.46
N LEU A 107 2.71 -3.28 -2.35
CA LEU A 107 1.29 -3.62 -2.30
C LEU A 107 0.50 -2.45 -1.73
N TRP A 108 -0.51 -1.98 -2.46
CA TRP A 108 -1.42 -0.93 -1.99
C TRP A 108 -2.44 -1.49 -1.00
N LEU A 109 -2.64 -0.77 0.12
CA LEU A 109 -3.47 -1.22 1.24
C LEU A 109 -4.89 -0.68 1.10
N HIS A 110 -5.74 -1.39 0.36
CA HIS A 110 -7.11 -0.96 0.00
C HIS A 110 -8.18 -2.00 0.35
N ARG A 111 -8.10 -2.58 1.51
CA ARG A 111 -9.07 -3.61 1.93
C ARG A 111 -10.52 -3.13 1.93
N LYS A 112 -10.75 -1.81 2.18
CA LYS A 112 -12.07 -1.20 2.23
C LYS A 112 -12.27 -0.22 1.08
N LYS A 113 -13.51 -0.12 0.64
CA LYS A 113 -13.95 0.92 -0.29
C LYS A 113 -13.95 2.28 0.41
N GLY A 114 -13.73 3.35 -0.37
CA GLY A 114 -13.78 4.72 0.12
C GLY A 114 -12.66 5.07 1.07
N ASP A 115 -12.91 6.02 1.94
CA ASP A 115 -11.96 6.53 2.90
C ASP A 115 -11.57 5.46 3.93
N VAL A 116 -10.41 5.65 4.55
CA VAL A 116 -10.01 4.87 5.71
C VAL A 116 -10.79 5.40 6.90
N GLU A 117 -11.90 4.73 7.25
CA GLU A 117 -12.63 5.07 8.46
C GLU A 117 -11.97 4.45 9.68
N ASN A 118 -11.97 5.19 10.76
CA ASN A 118 -11.56 4.67 12.06
C ASN A 118 -12.55 3.61 12.53
N LEU A 119 -12.07 2.41 12.77
CA LEU A 119 -12.91 1.29 13.16
C LEU A 119 -12.67 0.81 14.58
N SER A 120 -11.76 1.41 15.31
CA SER A 120 -11.37 0.82 16.60
C SER A 120 -10.86 1.79 17.65
N GLY A 121 -11.00 3.08 17.46
CA GLY A 121 -10.53 4.04 18.46
C GLY A 121 -11.37 5.28 18.48
N VAL A 122 -11.67 5.75 19.67
CA VAL A 122 -12.14 7.09 19.92
C VAL A 122 -10.92 8.00 19.79
N ASN A 123 -10.94 8.94 18.85
CA ASN A 123 -9.90 9.96 18.75
C ASN A 123 -10.03 10.91 19.94
N GLN A 124 -9.24 10.65 20.97
CA GLN A 124 -9.22 11.41 22.20
C GLN A 124 -7.86 12.02 22.41
N SER A 125 -7.82 13.30 22.71
CA SER A 125 -6.62 13.99 23.14
C SER A 125 -6.80 14.63 24.52
N ILE A 126 -5.73 14.62 25.30
CA ILE A 126 -5.71 15.27 26.62
C ILE A 126 -5.45 16.77 26.41
N VAL A 127 -6.25 17.61 27.04
CA VAL A 127 -6.03 19.06 27.01
C VAL A 127 -4.73 19.39 27.75
N ASN A 128 -3.85 20.08 27.07
CA ASN A 128 -2.52 20.45 27.56
C ASN A 128 -2.22 21.95 27.40
N GLY A 129 -1.07 22.37 27.94
CA GLY A 129 -0.64 23.76 27.79
C GLY A 129 -1.21 24.70 28.87
N TRP A 130 -1.77 24.14 29.94
CA TRP A 130 -2.23 24.95 31.08
C TRP A 130 -1.11 25.83 31.61
N THR A 131 -1.41 27.10 31.77
CA THR A 131 -0.46 28.11 32.30
C THR A 131 -0.73 28.44 33.77
N ALA A 132 0.19 29.17 34.37
CA ALA A 132 -0.01 29.69 35.72
C ALA A 132 -1.27 30.57 35.78
N PRO A 133 -1.99 30.56 36.89
CA PRO A 133 -3.25 31.28 37.00
C PRO A 133 -3.07 32.79 36.86
N ILE A 134 -4.03 33.40 36.18
CA ILE A 134 -4.19 34.85 36.12
C ILE A 134 -5.13 35.24 37.25
N GLY A 135 -4.73 36.18 38.06
CA GLY A 135 -5.47 36.62 39.26
C GLY A 135 -4.69 36.40 40.57
N SER A 136 -5.41 36.31 41.68
CA SER A 136 -4.82 36.04 43.01
C SER A 136 -5.18 34.60 43.44
N PRO A 137 -4.42 33.60 42.96
CA PRO A 137 -4.76 32.19 43.24
C PRO A 137 -4.46 31.85 44.70
N ASP A 138 -5.34 31.11 45.32
CA ASP A 138 -5.03 30.40 46.55
C ASP A 138 -4.43 29.03 46.20
N ALA A 139 -3.11 28.97 46.14
CA ALA A 139 -2.38 27.74 45.79
C ALA A 139 -2.59 26.60 46.81
N THR A 140 -3.20 26.89 47.94
CA THR A 140 -3.59 25.86 48.90
C THR A 140 -4.92 25.18 48.54
N LEU A 141 -5.70 25.76 47.64
CA LEU A 141 -6.99 25.22 47.20
C LEU A 141 -6.91 24.58 45.84
N THR A 142 -6.28 25.24 44.87
CA THR A 142 -6.11 24.71 43.50
C THR A 142 -4.75 25.06 42.92
N GLN A 143 -4.19 24.18 42.12
CA GLN A 143 -2.92 24.42 41.41
C GLN A 143 -2.82 23.56 40.14
N MET A 144 -2.09 24.06 39.15
CA MET A 144 -1.65 23.22 38.04
C MET A 144 -0.45 22.38 38.49
N VAL A 145 -0.60 21.04 38.50
CA VAL A 145 0.48 20.10 38.86
C VAL A 145 1.29 19.65 37.65
N SER A 146 0.71 19.78 36.45
CA SER A 146 1.36 19.56 35.17
C SER A 146 0.70 20.40 34.08
N ALA A 147 1.23 20.36 32.87
CA ALA A 147 0.61 21.00 31.71
C ALA A 147 -0.76 20.40 31.34
N THR A 148 -1.16 19.29 31.92
CA THR A 148 -2.41 18.57 31.60
C THR A 148 -3.36 18.42 32.78
N THR A 149 -2.92 18.74 34.01
CA THR A 149 -3.65 18.34 35.23
C THR A 149 -3.79 19.48 36.21
N MET A 150 -5.01 19.77 36.62
CA MET A 150 -5.32 20.67 37.72
C MET A 150 -5.62 19.85 38.98
N ARG A 151 -4.96 20.18 40.08
CA ARG A 151 -5.19 19.61 41.41
C ARG A 151 -6.08 20.49 42.24
N VAL A 152 -7.13 19.91 42.80
CA VAL A 152 -7.99 20.53 43.83
C VAL A 152 -7.64 19.92 45.17
N THR A 153 -7.17 20.74 46.13
CA THR A 153 -6.68 20.30 47.44
C THR A 153 -7.50 20.81 48.60
N GLY A 154 -8.33 21.82 48.38
CA GLY A 154 -9.01 22.53 49.43
C GLY A 154 -10.37 21.96 49.85
N ASP A 155 -10.95 22.57 50.86
CA ASP A 155 -12.30 22.29 51.34
C ASP A 155 -13.33 22.68 50.28
N PRO A 156 -14.24 21.75 49.89
CA PRO A 156 -15.31 22.00 48.89
C PRO A 156 -16.17 23.23 49.20
N PHE A 157 -16.36 23.58 50.47
CA PHE A 157 -17.14 24.78 50.91
C PHE A 157 -16.43 26.12 50.57
N ARG A 158 -15.17 26.07 50.12
CA ARG A 158 -14.44 27.26 49.70
C ARG A 158 -14.72 27.66 48.25
N TYR A 159 -15.29 26.81 47.46
CA TYR A 159 -15.62 27.09 46.06
C TYR A 159 -17.04 27.64 45.95
N LEU A 160 -17.18 28.89 45.50
CA LEU A 160 -18.46 29.57 45.32
C LEU A 160 -19.01 29.44 43.91
N GLY A 161 -18.12 29.21 42.95
CA GLY A 161 -18.45 29.01 41.54
C GLY A 161 -17.23 28.54 40.78
N TYR A 162 -17.43 27.75 39.78
CA TYR A 162 -16.38 27.30 38.88
C TYR A 162 -16.95 26.98 37.51
N SER A 163 -16.12 27.15 36.48
CA SER A 163 -16.45 26.76 35.13
C SER A 163 -15.20 26.33 34.36
N LEU A 164 -15.35 25.38 33.46
CA LEU A 164 -14.37 25.00 32.46
C LEU A 164 -14.96 25.33 31.08
N THR A 165 -14.33 26.28 30.39
CA THR A 165 -14.81 26.82 29.14
C THR A 165 -13.89 26.44 28.00
N PHE A 166 -14.47 25.97 26.91
CA PHE A 166 -13.83 25.68 25.63
C PHE A 166 -14.36 26.64 24.59
N THR A 167 -13.53 27.59 24.17
CA THR A 167 -13.90 28.60 23.16
C THR A 167 -13.53 28.08 21.77
N SER A 168 -14.54 27.67 20.99
CA SER A 168 -14.35 27.14 19.65
C SER A 168 -15.25 27.86 18.65
N THR A 169 -14.77 28.02 17.42
CA THR A 169 -15.53 28.49 16.26
C THR A 169 -15.84 27.37 15.27
N THR A 170 -15.44 26.14 15.58
CA THR A 170 -15.71 24.98 14.69
C THR A 170 -17.19 24.63 14.65
N THR A 171 -17.60 24.06 13.52
CA THR A 171 -18.92 23.43 13.37
C THR A 171 -18.84 21.91 13.37
N SER A 172 -17.64 21.35 13.55
CA SER A 172 -17.43 19.91 13.64
C SER A 172 -17.97 19.33 14.92
N ASN A 173 -18.33 18.06 14.89
CA ASN A 173 -18.81 17.34 16.05
C ASN A 173 -17.66 16.97 16.97
N TYR A 174 -17.83 17.23 18.26
CA TYR A 174 -16.87 16.78 19.28
C TYR A 174 -17.55 16.53 20.62
N LYS A 175 -16.85 15.86 21.50
CA LYS A 175 -17.25 15.59 22.88
C LYS A 175 -16.10 16.00 23.80
N ILE A 176 -16.42 16.57 24.95
CA ILE A 176 -15.48 16.83 26.00
C ILE A 176 -15.79 15.92 27.18
N SER A 177 -14.78 15.27 27.75
CA SER A 177 -14.91 14.53 29.00
C SER A 177 -13.96 15.09 30.05
N LEU A 178 -14.45 15.13 31.28
CA LEU A 178 -13.69 15.54 32.47
C LEU A 178 -13.47 14.32 33.34
N GLN A 179 -12.21 14.03 33.65
CA GLN A 179 -11.85 12.94 34.56
C GLN A 179 -11.27 13.50 35.85
N LYS A 180 -11.65 12.88 36.97
CA LYS A 180 -11.05 13.08 38.27
C LYS A 180 -10.36 11.80 38.72
N ASP A 181 -9.07 11.88 39.04
CA ASP A 181 -8.24 10.73 39.43
C ASP A 181 -8.36 9.54 38.45
N GLY A 182 -8.48 9.85 37.14
CA GLY A 182 -8.61 8.86 36.06
C GLY A 182 -10.01 8.28 35.85
N VAL A 183 -11.02 8.78 36.57
CA VAL A 183 -12.42 8.36 36.42
C VAL A 183 -13.25 9.50 35.81
N GLU A 184 -14.01 9.21 34.75
CA GLU A 184 -14.89 10.20 34.13
C GLU A 184 -15.96 10.65 35.12
N VAL A 185 -16.02 11.96 35.38
CA VAL A 185 -17.01 12.60 36.29
C VAL A 185 -18.07 13.37 35.52
N TYR A 186 -17.78 13.77 34.29
CA TYR A 186 -18.72 14.46 33.41
C TYR A 186 -18.30 14.33 31.94
N ASN A 187 -19.29 14.35 31.04
CA ASN A 187 -19.07 14.56 29.60
C ASN A 187 -20.21 15.37 28.99
N THR A 188 -19.89 16.09 27.90
CA THR A 188 -20.85 16.99 27.24
C THR A 188 -21.85 16.29 26.34
N GLY A 189 -21.67 14.99 26.06
CA GLY A 189 -22.26 14.42 24.83
C GLY A 189 -21.64 15.10 23.58
N THR A 190 -22.22 14.82 22.41
CA THR A 190 -21.76 15.41 21.13
C THR A 190 -22.23 16.87 21.01
N VAL A 191 -21.30 17.78 20.76
CA VAL A 191 -21.54 19.21 20.60
C VAL A 191 -20.83 19.73 19.35
N THR A 192 -21.25 20.92 18.85
CA THR A 192 -20.71 21.53 17.61
C THR A 192 -20.24 22.98 17.77
N GLN A 193 -20.32 23.52 19.00
CA GLN A 193 -19.95 24.89 19.33
C GLN A 193 -19.18 24.94 20.64
N GLY A 194 -18.60 26.09 20.98
CA GLY A 194 -17.92 26.28 22.25
C GLY A 194 -18.82 25.89 23.45
N VAL A 195 -18.21 25.32 24.47
CA VAL A 195 -18.88 24.73 25.63
C VAL A 195 -18.35 25.31 26.91
N THR A 196 -19.26 25.57 27.87
CA THR A 196 -18.90 25.89 29.26
C THR A 196 -19.56 24.89 30.17
N MET A 197 -18.78 24.13 30.91
CA MET A 197 -19.18 23.25 32.00
C MET A 197 -19.05 23.97 33.32
N ASN A 198 -20.03 23.86 34.20
CA ASN A 198 -20.05 24.58 35.44
C ASN A 198 -20.56 23.75 36.63
N GLN A 199 -20.78 24.36 37.74
CA GLN A 199 -21.22 23.72 38.99
C GLN A 199 -22.56 22.98 38.93
N ASN A 200 -23.35 23.18 37.88
CA ASN A 200 -24.60 22.38 37.66
C ASN A 200 -24.30 21.08 36.91
N ASP A 201 -23.14 20.96 36.30
CA ASP A 201 -22.76 19.83 35.43
C ASP A 201 -21.92 18.81 36.19
N PHE A 202 -21.02 19.27 37.07
CA PHE A 202 -20.16 18.42 37.90
C PHE A 202 -19.85 19.03 39.24
N ASN A 203 -19.44 18.23 40.22
CA ASN A 203 -18.99 18.69 41.51
C ASN A 203 -17.46 18.81 41.57
N LEU A 204 -16.95 19.97 41.97
CA LEU A 204 -15.52 20.17 42.17
C LEU A 204 -15.12 19.68 43.59
N GLU A 205 -14.60 18.46 43.62
CA GLU A 205 -14.14 17.78 44.83
C GLU A 205 -12.60 17.73 44.85
N GLN A 206 -12.04 17.35 45.99
CA GLN A 206 -10.60 17.11 46.10
C GLN A 206 -10.15 15.99 45.16
N GLY A 207 -9.09 16.22 44.37
CA GLY A 207 -8.54 15.26 43.40
C GLY A 207 -7.83 15.93 42.23
N ASP A 208 -7.33 15.13 41.31
CA ASP A 208 -6.63 15.54 40.10
C ASP A 208 -7.57 15.52 38.91
N TYR A 209 -7.76 16.67 38.27
CA TYR A 209 -8.68 16.83 37.13
C TYR A 209 -7.93 16.93 35.82
N THR A 210 -8.39 16.16 34.82
CA THR A 210 -7.88 16.14 33.46
C THR A 210 -9.04 16.24 32.49
N ALA A 211 -8.94 17.14 31.50
CA ALA A 211 -9.94 17.27 30.45
C ALA A 211 -9.46 16.59 29.15
N PHE A 212 -10.39 15.99 28.43
CA PHE A 212 -10.15 15.31 27.17
C PHE A 212 -11.11 15.85 26.11
N VAL A 213 -10.62 15.97 24.88
CA VAL A 213 -11.41 16.25 23.69
C VAL A 213 -11.42 14.99 22.82
N GLU A 214 -12.60 14.61 22.38
CA GLU A 214 -12.86 13.47 21.51
C GLU A 214 -13.55 13.96 20.24
N SER A 215 -12.95 13.73 19.08
CA SER A 215 -13.51 14.06 17.76
C SER A 215 -12.83 13.27 16.67
N ASP A 216 -13.57 13.02 15.59
CA ASP A 216 -13.02 12.46 14.35
C ASP A 216 -12.47 13.54 13.42
N ASP A 217 -12.66 14.82 13.76
CA ASP A 217 -12.16 15.98 13.03
C ASP A 217 -11.07 16.71 13.81
N ASP A 218 -10.20 17.42 13.09
CA ASP A 218 -9.27 18.37 13.69
C ASP A 218 -10.04 19.58 14.21
N ILE A 219 -9.87 19.90 15.50
CA ILE A 219 -10.59 21.00 16.14
C ILE A 219 -9.60 21.95 16.80
N SER A 220 -9.79 23.24 16.57
CA SER A 220 -9.02 24.29 17.24
C SER A 220 -9.88 25.05 18.23
N PHE A 221 -9.39 25.15 19.44
CA PHE A 221 -9.95 26.01 20.48
C PHE A 221 -9.04 27.24 20.62
N SER A 222 -9.63 28.42 20.53
CA SER A 222 -8.89 29.65 20.71
C SER A 222 -8.39 29.80 22.16
N GLU A 223 -9.12 29.20 23.08
CA GLU A 223 -8.74 29.15 24.50
C GLU A 223 -9.54 28.04 25.20
N VAL A 224 -8.89 27.38 26.17
CA VAL A 224 -9.55 26.54 27.16
C VAL A 224 -9.15 27.08 28.52
N GLU A 225 -10.12 27.38 29.41
CA GLU A 225 -9.83 28.03 30.69
C GLU A 225 -10.70 27.48 31.82
N TRP A 226 -10.06 27.37 33.01
CA TRP A 226 -10.76 27.17 34.26
C TRP A 226 -10.93 28.50 34.96
N ASP A 227 -12.17 28.88 35.32
CA ASP A 227 -12.48 29.96 36.20
C ASP A 227 -12.94 29.41 37.54
N ILE A 228 -12.32 29.86 38.62
CA ILE A 228 -12.68 29.42 39.97
C ILE A 228 -12.84 30.60 40.89
N LEU A 229 -14.02 30.74 41.48
CA LEU A 229 -14.35 31.73 42.48
C LEU A 229 -14.27 31.14 43.88
N TYR A 230 -13.43 31.69 44.71
CA TYR A 230 -13.18 31.22 46.07
C TYR A 230 -13.82 32.11 47.14
N ASN A 231 -14.23 31.49 48.23
CA ASN A 231 -14.53 32.17 49.49
C ASN A 231 -13.30 32.14 50.38
N LEU A 232 -12.66 33.27 50.56
CA LEU A 232 -11.48 33.41 51.42
C LEU A 232 -11.80 33.58 52.91
N GLY A 233 -13.10 33.63 53.29
CA GLY A 233 -13.56 33.90 54.64
C GLY A 233 -13.72 35.40 54.90
N GLY A 234 -14.44 35.77 55.99
CA GLY A 234 -14.67 37.17 56.35
C GLY A 234 -15.40 38.04 55.31
N GLY A 235 -16.11 37.40 54.37
CA GLY A 235 -16.83 38.09 53.29
C GLY A 235 -15.97 38.44 52.07
N SER A 236 -14.72 38.00 52.03
CA SER A 236 -13.81 38.21 50.90
C SER A 236 -13.91 37.06 49.89
N THR A 237 -13.88 37.41 48.60
CA THR A 237 -13.84 36.47 47.48
C THR A 237 -12.61 36.73 46.60
N SER A 238 -12.13 35.71 45.89
CA SER A 238 -11.08 35.83 44.86
C SER A 238 -11.41 34.94 43.69
N THR A 239 -11.04 35.35 42.48
CA THR A 239 -11.17 34.56 41.25
C THR A 239 -9.78 34.23 40.72
N SER A 240 -9.60 32.99 40.29
CA SER A 240 -8.44 32.56 39.55
C SER A 240 -8.88 31.98 38.19
N ASN A 241 -8.15 32.35 37.17
CA ASN A 241 -8.33 31.86 35.81
C ASN A 241 -7.07 31.11 35.40
N TYR A 242 -7.25 29.89 34.88
CA TYR A 242 -6.16 29.00 34.43
C TYR A 242 -6.36 28.74 32.94
N PRO A 243 -5.74 29.54 32.04
CA PRO A 243 -5.89 29.37 30.60
C PRO A 243 -4.85 28.41 30.02
N THR A 244 -5.17 27.82 28.83
CA THR A 244 -4.20 27.07 27.99
C THR A 244 -3.65 27.91 26.84
N GLY A 245 -4.30 29.03 26.46
CA GLY A 245 -4.14 29.64 25.13
C GLY A 245 -4.77 28.79 24.05
N ILE A 246 -4.19 28.81 22.85
CA ILE A 246 -4.71 27.98 21.73
C ILE A 246 -4.47 26.50 22.02
N TYR A 247 -5.52 25.70 21.98
CA TYR A 247 -5.43 24.25 22.07
C TYR A 247 -5.98 23.62 20.79
N ASN A 248 -5.21 22.69 20.23
CA ASN A 248 -5.60 21.95 19.02
C ASN A 248 -5.77 20.47 19.35
N HIS A 249 -6.95 19.93 19.06
CA HIS A 249 -7.18 18.51 18.95
C HIS A 249 -6.89 18.09 17.51
N THR A 250 -5.99 17.13 17.34
CA THR A 250 -5.71 16.54 16.05
C THR A 250 -6.26 15.12 16.02
N SER A 251 -7.12 14.85 15.08
CA SER A 251 -7.67 13.53 14.86
C SER A 251 -6.57 12.61 14.30
N THR A 252 -6.20 11.58 15.03
CA THR A 252 -5.22 10.58 14.58
C THR A 252 -5.86 9.21 14.62
N PHE A 253 -5.68 8.46 13.55
CA PHE A 253 -6.14 7.08 13.45
C PHE A 253 -4.93 6.16 13.39
N ASP A 254 -5.03 5.01 14.01
CA ASP A 254 -4.06 3.94 13.82
C ASP A 254 -4.42 3.14 12.58
N PHE A 255 -3.62 3.28 11.54
CA PHE A 255 -3.71 2.46 10.34
C PHE A 255 -3.04 1.12 10.58
N SER A 256 -3.79 0.13 10.99
CA SER A 256 -3.26 -1.22 11.16
C SER A 256 -3.05 -1.88 9.80
N ILE A 257 -1.79 -1.98 9.37
CA ILE A 257 -1.42 -2.57 8.08
C ILE A 257 -2.00 -3.97 7.92
N SER A 258 -1.97 -4.78 8.99
CA SER A 258 -2.51 -6.16 8.95
C SER A 258 -4.01 -6.22 8.64
N GLN A 259 -4.75 -5.19 9.02
CA GLN A 259 -6.19 -5.09 8.75
C GLN A 259 -6.51 -4.50 7.38
N GLN A 260 -5.58 -3.74 6.80
CA GLN A 260 -5.76 -3.07 5.52
C GLN A 260 -5.18 -3.83 4.33
N ILE A 261 -4.40 -4.88 4.56
CA ILE A 261 -3.99 -5.80 3.49
C ILE A 261 -5.25 -6.43 2.88
N PRO A 262 -5.44 -6.37 1.54
CA PRO A 262 -6.55 -7.01 0.88
C PRO A 262 -6.63 -8.50 1.21
N GLU A 263 -7.84 -9.01 1.45
CA GLU A 263 -8.03 -10.41 1.88
C GLU A 263 -7.55 -11.40 0.81
N MET A 264 -6.54 -12.17 1.18
CA MET A 264 -5.94 -13.19 0.33
C MET A 264 -5.31 -14.28 1.21
N LYS A 265 -5.40 -15.54 0.75
CA LYS A 265 -4.67 -16.61 1.40
C LYS A 265 -3.16 -16.42 1.17
N THR A 266 -2.35 -16.69 2.19
CA THR A 266 -0.88 -16.61 2.10
C THR A 266 -0.32 -17.42 0.92
N LEU A 267 -0.87 -18.61 0.67
CA LEU A 267 -0.45 -19.44 -0.45
C LEU A 267 -0.79 -18.83 -1.81
N ASP A 268 -1.97 -18.17 -1.92
CA ASP A 268 -2.37 -17.51 -3.16
C ASP A 268 -1.49 -16.29 -3.43
N PHE A 269 -1.08 -15.56 -2.38
CA PHE A 269 -0.13 -14.46 -2.48
C PHE A 269 1.24 -14.94 -2.98
N LEU A 270 1.83 -15.96 -2.33
CA LEU A 270 3.11 -16.54 -2.75
C LEU A 270 3.04 -17.07 -4.19
N THR A 271 1.99 -17.83 -4.50
CA THR A 271 1.75 -18.34 -5.86
C THR A 271 1.61 -17.20 -6.87
N GLY A 272 1.00 -16.09 -6.44
CA GLY A 272 0.89 -14.86 -7.23
C GLY A 272 2.24 -14.27 -7.58
N ILE A 273 3.11 -14.09 -6.59
CA ILE A 273 4.50 -13.61 -6.81
C ILE A 273 5.28 -14.58 -7.69
N PHE A 274 5.16 -15.89 -7.46
CA PHE A 274 5.81 -16.91 -8.27
C PHE A 274 5.35 -16.87 -9.72
N LYS A 275 4.06 -16.68 -9.97
CA LYS A 275 3.51 -16.49 -11.33
C LYS A 275 3.88 -15.14 -11.93
N THR A 276 4.08 -14.09 -11.14
CA THR A 276 4.49 -12.78 -11.67
C THR A 276 5.88 -12.87 -12.29
N PHE A 277 6.81 -13.54 -11.63
CA PHE A 277 8.21 -13.60 -12.04
C PHE A 277 8.64 -14.97 -12.57
N ASN A 278 7.72 -15.87 -12.86
CA ASN A 278 8.00 -17.23 -13.32
C ASN A 278 9.01 -17.97 -12.44
N LEU A 279 8.75 -17.95 -11.11
CA LEU A 279 9.64 -18.55 -10.13
C LEU A 279 9.37 -20.04 -9.93
N THR A 280 10.41 -20.74 -9.56
CA THR A 280 10.37 -22.10 -9.01
C THR A 280 10.99 -22.14 -7.63
N ALA A 281 10.54 -23.08 -6.80
CA ALA A 281 11.08 -23.27 -5.47
C ALA A 281 11.29 -24.76 -5.15
N TYR A 282 12.35 -25.04 -4.41
CA TYR A 282 12.64 -26.37 -3.90
C TYR A 282 13.38 -26.28 -2.56
N VAL A 283 13.27 -27.34 -1.77
CA VAL A 283 13.95 -27.39 -0.48
C VAL A 283 15.40 -27.85 -0.66
N ASP A 284 16.35 -27.07 -0.15
CA ASP A 284 17.74 -27.50 -0.04
C ASP A 284 17.84 -28.60 1.03
N LYS A 285 18.32 -29.77 0.61
CA LYS A 285 18.43 -30.97 1.48
C LYS A 285 19.49 -30.82 2.59
N LEU A 286 20.40 -29.84 2.46
CA LEU A 286 21.49 -29.66 3.40
C LEU A 286 21.09 -28.85 4.63
N ASN A 287 20.31 -27.77 4.41
CA ASN A 287 19.97 -26.80 5.45
C ASN A 287 18.46 -26.62 5.65
N GLY A 288 17.63 -27.20 4.79
CA GLY A 288 16.17 -27.07 4.84
C GLY A 288 15.63 -25.74 4.32
N ASN A 289 16.47 -24.87 3.78
CA ASN A 289 16.05 -23.59 3.20
C ASN A 289 15.27 -23.80 1.90
N ILE A 290 14.38 -22.89 1.61
CA ILE A 290 13.61 -22.85 0.36
C ILE A 290 14.40 -22.03 -0.65
N ILE A 291 15.01 -22.68 -1.61
CA ILE A 291 15.69 -22.03 -2.72
C ILE A 291 14.63 -21.51 -3.69
N VAL A 292 14.70 -20.23 -4.05
CA VAL A 292 13.76 -19.56 -4.97
C VAL A 292 14.56 -18.94 -6.10
N LYS A 293 14.27 -19.36 -7.35
CA LYS A 293 14.95 -18.87 -8.56
C LYS A 293 13.94 -18.63 -9.68
N THR A 294 14.31 -17.80 -10.65
CA THR A 294 13.57 -17.78 -11.91
C THR A 294 13.67 -19.15 -12.59
N LEU A 295 12.69 -19.49 -13.41
CA LEU A 295 12.71 -20.79 -14.09
C LEU A 295 13.89 -20.89 -15.08
N ASP A 296 14.30 -19.78 -15.67
CA ASP A 296 15.47 -19.73 -16.57
C ASP A 296 16.78 -19.98 -15.79
N ASP A 297 16.97 -19.34 -14.63
CA ASP A 297 18.15 -19.57 -13.76
C ASP A 297 18.17 -21.02 -13.27
N PHE A 298 17.02 -21.55 -12.85
CA PHE A 298 16.91 -22.93 -12.41
C PHE A 298 17.40 -23.91 -13.49
N TYR A 299 16.98 -23.73 -14.74
CA TYR A 299 17.42 -24.58 -15.84
C TYR A 299 18.87 -24.29 -16.28
N SER A 300 19.39 -23.10 -16.06
CA SER A 300 20.79 -22.76 -16.35
C SER A 300 21.78 -23.45 -15.44
N ASP A 301 21.39 -23.67 -14.18
CA ASP A 301 22.20 -24.35 -13.16
C ASP A 301 22.27 -25.88 -13.36
N GLY A 302 21.40 -26.42 -14.23
CA GLY A 302 21.31 -27.87 -14.45
C GLY A 302 22.53 -28.46 -15.13
N GLY A 303 22.95 -29.64 -14.63
CA GLY A 303 23.97 -30.46 -15.25
C GLY A 303 23.50 -31.17 -16.51
N VAL A 304 24.44 -31.79 -17.21
CA VAL A 304 24.16 -32.59 -18.40
C VAL A 304 24.65 -34.01 -18.20
N TYR A 305 23.77 -34.99 -18.37
CA TYR A 305 24.11 -36.42 -18.22
C TYR A 305 23.85 -37.14 -19.54
N ASP A 306 24.86 -37.80 -20.09
CA ASP A 306 24.67 -38.71 -21.23
C ASP A 306 24.16 -40.06 -20.70
N ILE A 307 22.90 -40.34 -21.00
CA ILE A 307 22.21 -41.57 -20.60
C ILE A 307 22.01 -42.54 -21.76
N THR A 308 22.55 -42.26 -22.93
CA THR A 308 22.33 -43.04 -24.18
C THR A 308 22.54 -44.53 -23.98
N LYS A 309 23.64 -44.93 -23.29
CA LYS A 309 23.96 -46.33 -23.05
C LYS A 309 23.08 -47.05 -22.03
N TYR A 310 22.23 -46.33 -21.33
CA TYR A 310 21.36 -46.87 -20.29
C TYR A 310 19.90 -47.01 -20.76
N ILE A 311 19.61 -46.59 -22.01
CA ILE A 311 18.24 -46.58 -22.58
C ILE A 311 17.82 -48.02 -22.93
N ASP A 312 16.57 -48.37 -22.55
CA ASP A 312 15.88 -49.55 -23.01
C ASP A 312 15.14 -49.25 -24.31
N ASN A 313 15.76 -49.55 -25.43
CA ASN A 313 15.21 -49.27 -26.76
C ASN A 313 13.91 -50.02 -27.11
N SER A 314 13.54 -51.01 -26.28
CA SER A 314 12.30 -51.77 -26.48
C SER A 314 11.05 -51.04 -26.02
N LYS A 315 11.19 -49.96 -25.30
CA LYS A 315 10.10 -49.22 -24.65
C LYS A 315 10.31 -47.71 -24.77
N GLY A 316 9.63 -47.11 -25.67
CA GLY A 316 9.63 -45.67 -25.86
C GLY A 316 8.38 -45.20 -26.63
N SER A 317 8.04 -43.94 -26.44
CA SER A 317 7.01 -43.29 -27.26
C SER A 317 7.37 -41.83 -27.47
N VAL A 318 6.98 -41.31 -28.62
CA VAL A 318 7.15 -39.90 -28.96
C VAL A 318 5.78 -39.33 -29.23
N ASN A 319 5.40 -38.31 -28.45
CA ASN A 319 4.13 -37.62 -28.55
C ASN A 319 4.35 -36.15 -28.92
N ILE A 320 3.34 -35.53 -29.48
CA ILE A 320 3.32 -34.08 -29.71
C ILE A 320 3.45 -33.41 -28.35
N ALA A 321 4.22 -32.32 -28.31
CA ALA A 321 4.31 -31.46 -27.12
C ALA A 321 2.93 -30.91 -26.75
N LEU A 322 2.82 -30.31 -25.58
CA LEU A 322 1.59 -29.89 -24.94
C LEU A 322 0.51 -29.35 -25.88
N PRO A 323 -0.74 -29.89 -25.82
CA PRO A 323 -1.80 -29.64 -26.80
C PRO A 323 -2.53 -28.32 -26.57
N TYR A 324 -1.80 -27.22 -26.36
CA TYR A 324 -2.40 -25.90 -26.15
C TYR A 324 -2.31 -25.07 -27.42
N LYS A 325 -3.46 -24.52 -27.84
CA LYS A 325 -3.57 -23.58 -28.95
C LYS A 325 -2.92 -22.23 -28.61
N GLU A 326 -3.08 -21.80 -27.39
CA GLU A 326 -2.66 -20.48 -26.88
C GLU A 326 -2.23 -20.62 -25.44
N VAL A 327 -1.20 -19.85 -25.06
CA VAL A 327 -0.84 -19.58 -23.66
C VAL A 327 -1.11 -18.12 -23.39
N SER A 328 -2.02 -17.84 -22.47
CA SER A 328 -2.49 -16.50 -22.14
C SER A 328 -1.97 -16.05 -20.77
N PHE A 329 -1.49 -14.83 -20.69
CA PHE A 329 -0.92 -14.21 -19.49
C PHE A 329 -1.72 -12.98 -19.13
N GLU A 330 -2.25 -12.95 -17.91
CA GLU A 330 -3.07 -11.83 -17.46
C GLU A 330 -3.01 -11.68 -15.93
N HIS A 331 -3.20 -10.46 -15.47
CA HIS A 331 -3.55 -10.19 -14.07
C HIS A 331 -5.06 -10.42 -13.87
N GLU A 332 -5.46 -10.65 -12.63
CA GLU A 332 -6.87 -10.71 -12.27
C GLU A 332 -7.38 -9.27 -12.03
N ASP A 333 -8.64 -9.01 -12.41
CA ASP A 333 -9.31 -7.75 -12.19
C ASP A 333 -8.67 -6.51 -12.84
N THR A 334 -8.99 -6.30 -14.10
CA THR A 334 -8.64 -5.11 -14.88
C THR A 334 -9.85 -4.19 -15.12
N LYS A 335 -10.72 -4.06 -14.12
CA LYS A 335 -11.98 -3.30 -14.22
C LYS A 335 -11.82 -1.81 -13.91
N THR A 336 -10.62 -1.36 -13.56
CA THR A 336 -10.37 0.05 -13.31
C THR A 336 -10.70 0.91 -14.52
N PHE A 337 -11.17 2.12 -14.28
CA PHE A 337 -11.72 3.02 -15.30
C PHE A 337 -10.84 3.14 -16.56
N LEU A 338 -9.56 3.46 -16.42
CA LEU A 338 -8.67 3.61 -17.59
C LEU A 338 -8.39 2.28 -18.30
N ALA A 339 -8.24 1.18 -17.58
CA ALA A 339 -8.02 -0.14 -18.18
C ALA A 339 -9.27 -0.60 -18.97
N ALA A 340 -10.47 -0.34 -18.43
CA ALA A 340 -11.74 -0.63 -19.10
C ALA A 340 -11.89 0.23 -20.37
N LYS A 341 -11.60 1.53 -20.30
CA LYS A 341 -11.65 2.44 -21.47
C LYS A 341 -10.64 2.04 -22.55
N HIS A 342 -9.42 1.66 -22.17
CA HIS A 342 -8.43 1.12 -23.10
C HIS A 342 -8.97 -0.14 -23.80
N SER A 343 -9.50 -1.08 -23.02
CA SER A 343 -10.03 -2.34 -23.58
C SER A 343 -11.19 -2.11 -24.53
N GLN A 344 -12.09 -1.17 -24.23
CA GLN A 344 -13.19 -0.78 -25.11
C GLN A 344 -12.69 -0.14 -26.42
N LYS A 345 -11.68 0.75 -26.33
CA LYS A 345 -11.15 1.49 -27.48
C LYS A 345 -10.36 0.59 -28.45
N PHE A 346 -9.54 -0.32 -27.91
CA PHE A 346 -8.60 -1.11 -28.71
C PHE A 346 -9.01 -2.57 -28.93
N GLY A 347 -10.10 -3.02 -28.32
CA GLY A 347 -10.58 -4.42 -28.43
C GLY A 347 -9.64 -5.46 -27.79
N LYS A 348 -8.68 -5.01 -26.96
CA LYS A 348 -7.72 -5.87 -26.25
C LYS A 348 -7.76 -5.58 -24.76
N THR A 349 -7.80 -6.62 -23.94
CA THR A 349 -7.66 -6.48 -22.49
C THR A 349 -6.31 -5.86 -22.18
N TRP A 350 -6.31 -4.78 -21.41
CA TRP A 350 -5.10 -4.06 -21.03
C TRP A 350 -4.18 -4.97 -20.19
N GLY A 351 -2.87 -4.92 -20.46
CA GLY A 351 -1.87 -5.70 -19.75
C GLY A 351 -1.82 -7.21 -20.08
N LYS A 352 -2.72 -7.71 -20.93
CA LYS A 352 -2.76 -9.11 -21.31
C LYS A 352 -1.84 -9.41 -22.50
N GLU A 353 -1.09 -10.52 -22.41
CA GLU A 353 -0.28 -11.06 -23.50
C GLU A 353 -0.72 -12.48 -23.84
N SER A 354 -0.48 -12.90 -25.06
CA SER A 354 -0.79 -14.25 -25.54
C SER A 354 0.29 -14.78 -26.48
N TYR A 355 0.76 -15.98 -26.19
CA TYR A 355 1.61 -16.73 -27.10
C TYR A 355 0.75 -17.73 -27.91
N VAL A 356 0.82 -17.61 -29.23
CA VAL A 356 0.14 -18.54 -30.16
C VAL A 356 1.18 -19.40 -30.87
N GLY A 357 1.23 -20.68 -30.53
CA GLY A 357 2.27 -21.61 -31.00
C GLY A 357 2.14 -22.02 -32.48
N GLY A 358 1.06 -21.68 -33.16
CA GLY A 358 0.82 -21.96 -34.59
C GLY A 358 -0.66 -22.14 -34.94
N GLU A 359 -1.02 -21.83 -36.18
CA GLU A 359 -2.41 -21.79 -36.69
C GLU A 359 -3.16 -23.14 -36.71
N LYS A 360 -2.46 -24.27 -36.52
CA LYS A 360 -3.02 -25.61 -36.69
C LYS A 360 -3.21 -26.41 -35.41
N LEU A 361 -3.07 -25.78 -34.22
CA LEU A 361 -3.29 -26.49 -32.97
C LEU A 361 -4.76 -26.36 -32.54
N ASP A 362 -5.51 -27.46 -32.66
CA ASP A 362 -6.82 -27.62 -32.03
C ASP A 362 -6.62 -27.99 -30.57
N GLY A 363 -6.60 -27.00 -29.68
CA GLY A 363 -6.39 -27.25 -28.27
C GLY A 363 -7.03 -26.19 -27.38
N SER A 364 -7.03 -26.45 -26.10
CA SER A 364 -7.47 -25.48 -25.08
C SER A 364 -6.47 -24.34 -24.92
N ILE A 365 -6.92 -23.26 -24.31
CA ILE A 365 -6.08 -22.15 -23.90
C ILE A 365 -5.50 -22.47 -22.52
N TYR A 366 -4.19 -22.42 -22.37
CA TYR A 366 -3.54 -22.46 -21.06
C TYR A 366 -3.42 -21.05 -20.50
N LYS A 367 -4.01 -20.80 -19.32
CA LYS A 367 -4.04 -19.46 -18.70
C LYS A 367 -3.10 -19.38 -17.52
N ILE A 368 -2.17 -18.45 -17.60
CA ILE A 368 -1.35 -18.02 -16.47
C ILE A 368 -1.96 -16.71 -15.97
N LYS A 369 -2.65 -16.81 -14.84
CA LYS A 369 -3.36 -15.69 -14.23
C LYS A 369 -2.80 -15.44 -12.85
N THR A 370 -2.37 -14.20 -12.58
CA THR A 370 -1.94 -13.79 -11.24
C THR A 370 -3.15 -13.29 -10.44
N PRO A 371 -3.16 -13.43 -9.13
CA PRO A 371 -4.28 -12.97 -8.31
C PRO A 371 -4.23 -11.47 -7.97
N PHE A 372 -3.39 -10.71 -8.67
CA PHE A 372 -3.19 -9.29 -8.45
C PHE A 372 -4.01 -8.46 -9.43
N SER A 373 -4.43 -7.30 -8.97
CA SER A 373 -4.96 -6.25 -9.83
C SER A 373 -3.83 -5.40 -10.41
N GLN A 374 -4.16 -4.71 -11.47
CA GLN A 374 -3.25 -3.80 -12.14
C GLN A 374 -3.97 -2.53 -12.55
N LEU A 375 -3.27 -1.40 -12.44
CA LEU A 375 -3.80 -0.08 -12.73
C LEU A 375 -3.13 0.51 -13.97
N LYS A 376 -3.94 0.98 -14.92
CA LYS A 376 -3.45 1.87 -15.96
C LYS A 376 -3.43 3.27 -15.38
N TYR A 377 -2.24 3.86 -15.26
CA TYR A 377 -2.05 5.19 -14.67
C TYR A 377 -2.31 6.29 -15.68
N GLU A 378 -2.87 7.42 -15.22
CA GLU A 378 -2.97 8.61 -16.02
C GLU A 378 -1.66 9.40 -15.92
N ARG A 379 -1.03 9.66 -17.06
CA ARG A 379 0.17 10.50 -17.15
C ARG A 379 -0.22 11.91 -17.51
N LEU A 380 0.10 12.82 -16.60
CA LEU A 380 -0.12 14.24 -16.77
C LEU A 380 1.18 14.86 -17.26
N VAL A 381 1.16 15.43 -18.46
CA VAL A 381 2.34 16.05 -19.06
C VAL A 381 2.15 17.57 -19.01
N ASN A 382 2.94 18.25 -18.18
CA ASN A 382 3.03 19.71 -18.22
C ASN A 382 4.09 20.12 -19.25
N VAL A 383 3.65 20.69 -20.36
CA VAL A 383 4.52 21.16 -21.46
C VAL A 383 4.89 22.64 -21.29
N ALA A 384 4.66 23.25 -20.13
CA ALA A 384 5.04 24.64 -19.91
C ALA A 384 6.56 24.83 -20.06
N ASN A 385 6.97 25.78 -20.89
CA ASN A 385 8.35 26.19 -21.13
C ASN A 385 9.29 25.11 -21.73
N GLY A 386 8.77 24.14 -22.47
CA GLY A 386 9.59 23.12 -23.14
C GLY A 386 10.21 22.08 -22.20
N VAL A 387 9.81 22.06 -20.94
CA VAL A 387 10.22 21.04 -19.96
C VAL A 387 9.09 20.02 -19.81
N ASN A 388 9.34 18.78 -20.22
CA ASN A 388 8.40 17.68 -20.01
C ASN A 388 8.46 17.24 -18.55
N THR A 389 7.66 17.82 -17.70
CA THR A 389 7.40 17.29 -16.35
C THR A 389 6.19 16.37 -16.40
N THR A 390 6.39 15.14 -16.00
CA THR A 390 5.34 14.13 -15.99
C THR A 390 4.94 13.85 -14.55
N ALA A 391 3.71 14.19 -14.16
CA ALA A 391 3.10 13.61 -12.98
C ALA A 391 2.29 12.38 -13.40
N GLN A 392 2.29 11.33 -12.59
CA GLN A 392 1.51 10.13 -12.82
C GLN A 392 0.62 9.88 -11.61
N VAL A 393 -0.65 9.65 -11.87
CA VAL A 393 -1.65 9.42 -10.84
C VAL A 393 -2.43 8.15 -11.14
N GLY A 394 -2.93 7.51 -10.08
CA GLY A 394 -3.83 6.38 -10.18
C GLY A 394 -5.15 6.68 -9.49
N TYR A 395 -6.21 6.08 -10.01
CA TYR A 395 -7.48 6.05 -9.31
C TYR A 395 -8.13 4.68 -9.45
N PHE A 396 -8.46 4.11 -8.30
CA PHE A 396 -8.99 2.77 -8.17
C PHE A 396 -10.52 2.84 -8.09
N VAL A 397 -11.11 3.24 -9.21
CA VAL A 397 -12.55 3.35 -9.41
C VAL A 397 -12.95 2.54 -10.65
N ASP A 398 -14.19 2.09 -10.71
CA ASP A 398 -14.72 1.37 -11.86
C ASP A 398 -15.06 2.32 -13.04
N ASP A 399 -15.67 1.80 -14.10
CA ASP A 399 -16.02 2.59 -15.28
C ASP A 399 -17.21 3.53 -15.07
N ASN A 400 -17.92 3.43 -13.94
CA ASN A 400 -18.90 4.41 -13.47
C ASN A 400 -18.28 5.47 -12.56
N GLN A 401 -16.97 5.40 -12.33
CA GLN A 401 -16.20 6.25 -11.42
C GLN A 401 -16.58 6.05 -9.93
N GLU A 402 -17.07 4.86 -9.58
CA GLU A 402 -17.38 4.49 -8.21
C GLU A 402 -16.28 3.60 -7.62
N SER A 403 -16.02 3.77 -6.33
CA SER A 403 -15.12 2.90 -5.57
C SER A 403 -15.60 1.46 -5.57
N TYR A 404 -14.70 0.51 -5.73
CA TYR A 404 -15.04 -0.91 -5.67
C TYR A 404 -13.99 -1.73 -4.92
N PHE A 405 -14.37 -2.94 -4.52
CA PHE A 405 -13.45 -3.91 -3.93
C PHE A 405 -12.78 -4.71 -5.04
N GLY A 406 -11.50 -4.37 -5.32
CA GLY A 406 -10.69 -5.06 -6.31
C GLY A 406 -9.81 -6.15 -5.71
N LYS A 407 -8.94 -6.70 -6.55
CA LYS A 407 -7.86 -7.59 -6.12
C LYS A 407 -6.68 -6.76 -5.59
N PRO A 408 -5.76 -7.36 -4.83
CA PRO A 408 -4.57 -6.66 -4.35
C PRO A 408 -3.80 -6.00 -5.50
N LEU A 409 -3.57 -4.70 -5.40
CA LEU A 409 -2.84 -3.92 -6.40
C LEU A 409 -1.35 -3.90 -6.06
N ILE A 410 -0.52 -4.34 -7.00
CA ILE A 410 0.94 -4.23 -6.93
C ILE A 410 1.45 -3.17 -7.91
N PHE A 411 2.47 -2.42 -7.50
CA PHE A 411 3.01 -1.30 -8.27
C PHE A 411 4.41 -0.89 -7.77
N TYR A 412 5.07 -0.01 -8.53
CA TYR A 412 6.30 0.64 -8.12
C TYR A 412 6.03 2.09 -7.72
N PRO A 413 6.31 2.51 -6.48
CA PRO A 413 6.33 3.92 -6.13
C PRO A 413 7.60 4.58 -6.66
N ILE A 414 7.47 5.78 -7.22
CA ILE A 414 8.60 6.59 -7.70
C ILE A 414 8.50 7.96 -7.06
N LEU A 415 9.55 8.37 -6.35
CA LEU A 415 9.60 9.71 -5.77
C LEU A 415 9.80 10.75 -6.87
N GLN A 416 8.80 11.59 -7.04
CA GLN A 416 8.84 12.74 -7.93
C GLN A 416 9.19 13.99 -7.12
N SER A 417 10.25 14.69 -7.53
CA SER A 417 10.62 16.00 -6.99
C SER A 417 10.64 17.00 -8.12
N THR A 418 9.73 17.97 -8.10
CA THR A 418 9.63 18.96 -9.17
C THR A 418 9.12 20.29 -8.65
N SER A 419 9.75 21.37 -9.09
CA SER A 419 9.27 22.74 -8.85
C SER A 419 8.24 23.21 -9.85
N THR A 420 8.01 22.45 -10.93
CA THR A 420 7.13 22.86 -12.05
C THR A 420 5.77 22.19 -12.01
N THR A 421 5.61 21.13 -11.21
CA THR A 421 4.34 20.43 -11.02
C THR A 421 4.05 20.33 -9.53
N THR A 422 3.78 21.48 -8.91
CA THR A 422 3.31 21.53 -7.53
C THR A 422 1.85 21.14 -7.49
N ILE A 423 1.50 20.18 -6.65
CA ILE A 423 0.13 19.73 -6.45
C ILE A 423 -0.48 20.38 -5.21
N SER A 424 -1.79 20.53 -5.23
CA SER A 424 -2.60 20.96 -4.10
C SER A 424 -2.90 19.76 -3.21
N PHE A 425 -2.35 19.77 -1.99
CA PHE A 425 -2.61 18.76 -0.97
C PHE A 425 -3.51 19.37 0.10
N LEU A 426 -4.61 18.70 0.43
CA LEU A 426 -5.66 19.26 1.26
C LEU A 426 -5.61 18.66 2.68
N THR A 427 -5.62 19.56 3.69
CA THR A 427 -5.84 19.17 5.10
C THR A 427 -7.32 19.02 5.40
N THR A 428 -8.12 19.93 4.87
CA THR A 428 -9.58 19.92 4.89
C THR A 428 -10.07 20.21 3.47
N PRO A 429 -11.33 20.01 3.13
CA PRO A 429 -11.86 20.32 1.79
C PRO A 429 -11.48 21.70 1.24
N THR A 430 -11.23 22.67 2.11
CA THR A 430 -10.96 24.08 1.75
C THR A 430 -9.52 24.54 2.01
N ALA A 431 -8.72 23.75 2.73
CA ALA A 431 -7.37 24.16 3.16
C ALA A 431 -6.27 23.51 2.30
N HIS A 432 -5.70 24.31 1.40
CA HIS A 432 -4.71 23.90 0.41
C HIS A 432 -3.27 24.09 0.90
N VAL A 433 -2.44 23.06 0.73
CA VAL A 433 -1.02 23.10 1.02
C VAL A 433 -0.23 22.68 -0.23
N PRO A 434 0.77 23.49 -0.68
CA PRO A 434 1.58 23.11 -1.83
C PRO A 434 2.44 21.89 -1.53
N GLN A 435 2.49 20.96 -2.49
CA GLN A 435 3.31 19.76 -2.41
C GLN A 435 4.07 19.55 -3.71
N SER A 436 5.41 19.63 -3.65
CA SER A 436 6.29 19.50 -4.82
C SER A 436 7.11 18.19 -4.82
N ILE A 437 7.08 17.44 -3.72
CA ILE A 437 7.74 16.14 -3.58
C ILE A 437 6.67 15.12 -3.21
N TYR A 438 6.49 14.08 -4.03
CA TYR A 438 5.46 13.08 -3.79
C TYR A 438 5.75 11.78 -4.54
N ASN A 439 5.26 10.66 -4.00
CA ASN A 439 5.33 9.35 -4.62
C ASN A 439 4.23 9.18 -5.68
N ILE A 440 4.64 8.92 -6.90
CA ILE A 440 3.73 8.54 -7.98
C ILE A 440 3.73 7.02 -8.17
N PRO A 441 2.59 6.41 -8.47
CA PRO A 441 2.53 4.98 -8.78
C PRO A 441 3.00 4.73 -10.23
N SER A 442 3.68 3.61 -10.46
CA SER A 442 4.15 3.21 -11.79
C SER A 442 4.06 1.70 -11.99
N ASN A 443 3.97 1.27 -13.25
CA ASN A 443 4.12 -0.13 -13.64
C ASN A 443 5.57 -0.51 -13.96
N SER A 444 6.50 0.42 -13.84
CA SER A 444 7.94 0.24 -14.07
C SER A 444 8.73 0.91 -12.97
N VAL A 445 9.93 0.43 -12.72
CA VAL A 445 10.85 0.98 -11.70
C VAL A 445 11.30 2.41 -12.07
N TYR A 446 11.30 2.75 -13.36
CA TYR A 446 11.69 4.07 -13.88
C TYR A 446 10.58 4.67 -14.74
N LEU A 447 10.40 5.99 -14.65
CA LEU A 447 9.46 6.73 -15.52
C LEU A 447 9.97 6.94 -16.93
N THR A 448 11.30 7.08 -17.08
CA THR A 448 11.94 7.26 -18.38
C THR A 448 12.10 5.92 -19.07
N ARG A 449 11.66 5.85 -20.31
CA ARG A 449 11.77 4.68 -21.16
C ARG A 449 13.23 4.51 -21.57
N MET A 450 13.96 3.71 -20.83
CA MET A 450 15.27 3.24 -21.24
C MET A 450 15.13 1.79 -21.73
N ASP A 451 15.98 1.39 -22.68
CA ASP A 451 16.11 -0.02 -23.04
C ASP A 451 16.45 -0.81 -21.75
N GLY A 452 15.72 -1.89 -21.52
CA GLY A 452 15.88 -2.72 -20.32
C GLY A 452 14.99 -2.33 -19.13
N THR A 453 14.18 -1.27 -19.22
CA THR A 453 13.21 -0.95 -18.16
C THR A 453 12.07 -1.96 -18.13
N GLN A 454 12.04 -2.81 -17.12
CA GLN A 454 10.99 -3.81 -16.95
C GLN A 454 9.67 -3.18 -16.55
N ASN A 455 8.60 -3.75 -17.11
CA ASN A 455 7.23 -3.40 -16.81
C ASN A 455 6.51 -4.59 -16.17
N ILE A 456 5.74 -4.34 -15.12
CA ILE A 456 4.95 -5.36 -14.41
C ILE A 456 3.74 -5.87 -15.22
N ASN A 457 3.45 -5.28 -16.37
CA ASN A 457 2.47 -5.81 -17.33
C ASN A 457 3.01 -7.03 -18.08
N PHE A 458 2.14 -7.91 -18.50
CA PHE A 458 2.52 -8.99 -19.44
C PHE A 458 2.67 -8.47 -20.87
N ALA A 459 1.86 -7.50 -21.28
CA ALA A 459 1.95 -6.85 -22.59
C ALA A 459 2.62 -5.47 -22.49
N PRO A 460 3.29 -4.99 -23.57
CA PRO A 460 3.78 -3.63 -23.64
C PRO A 460 2.67 -2.60 -23.44
N GLU A 461 2.98 -1.49 -22.77
CA GLU A 461 2.05 -0.38 -22.69
C GLU A 461 1.96 0.34 -24.03
N PHE A 462 0.74 0.62 -24.44
CA PHE A 462 0.48 1.38 -25.66
C PHE A 462 0.26 2.86 -25.30
N ASN A 463 1.05 3.72 -25.91
CA ASN A 463 0.88 5.17 -25.78
C ASN A 463 -0.12 5.66 -26.83
N GLU A 464 -1.27 6.10 -26.37
CA GLU A 464 -2.40 6.52 -27.21
C GLU A 464 -2.15 7.84 -27.96
N TYR A 465 -1.17 8.63 -27.51
CA TYR A 465 -0.80 9.90 -28.13
C TYR A 465 0.20 9.73 -29.26
N THR A 466 1.20 8.85 -29.06
CA THR A 466 2.25 8.61 -30.05
C THR A 466 1.92 7.47 -30.99
N GLY A 467 0.96 6.61 -30.64
CA GLY A 467 0.67 5.39 -31.39
C GLY A 467 1.74 4.31 -31.29
N THR A 468 2.64 4.40 -30.33
CA THR A 468 3.78 3.49 -30.13
C THR A 468 3.58 2.62 -28.89
N SER A 469 4.20 1.45 -28.89
CA SER A 469 4.31 0.62 -27.69
C SER A 469 5.53 1.01 -26.89
N ASP A 470 5.33 1.17 -25.59
CA ASP A 470 6.32 1.58 -24.63
C ASP A 470 6.56 0.49 -23.60
N PHE A 471 7.73 0.51 -22.92
CA PHE A 471 8.09 -0.48 -21.90
C PHE A 471 7.96 -1.91 -22.44
N THR A 472 8.76 -2.21 -23.44
CA THR A 472 8.70 -3.50 -24.16
C THR A 472 9.25 -4.67 -23.35
N ASP A 473 10.05 -4.42 -22.30
CA ASP A 473 10.58 -5.47 -21.41
C ASP A 473 9.52 -5.84 -20.36
N THR A 474 8.49 -6.52 -20.81
CA THR A 474 7.34 -6.97 -20.03
C THR A 474 7.65 -8.23 -19.23
N LEU A 475 6.78 -8.59 -18.28
CA LEU A 475 6.88 -9.86 -17.56
C LEU A 475 6.94 -11.06 -18.51
N TYR A 476 6.13 -11.04 -19.58
CA TYR A 476 6.19 -12.11 -20.59
C TYR A 476 7.57 -12.17 -21.23
N LYS A 477 8.06 -11.06 -21.76
CA LYS A 477 9.33 -11.01 -22.48
C LYS A 477 10.52 -11.43 -21.61
N VAL A 478 10.57 -10.93 -20.37
CA VAL A 478 11.74 -11.12 -19.49
C VAL A 478 11.73 -12.50 -18.83
N PHE A 479 10.58 -12.94 -18.31
CA PHE A 479 10.54 -14.13 -17.44
C PHE A 479 9.90 -15.35 -18.10
N TYR A 480 9.16 -15.20 -19.19
CA TYR A 480 8.39 -16.29 -19.76
C TYR A 480 8.79 -16.68 -21.18
N SER A 481 9.21 -15.72 -22.02
CA SER A 481 9.35 -15.97 -23.47
C SER A 481 10.26 -17.16 -23.78
N ASN A 482 11.46 -17.22 -23.17
CA ASN A 482 12.42 -18.30 -23.39
C ASN A 482 11.84 -19.69 -23.07
N TYR A 483 11.19 -19.79 -21.91
CA TYR A 483 10.59 -21.05 -21.49
C TYR A 483 9.41 -21.43 -22.39
N ILE A 484 8.49 -20.50 -22.62
CA ILE A 484 7.27 -20.73 -23.41
C ILE A 484 7.62 -21.10 -24.85
N GLU A 485 8.50 -20.35 -25.49
CA GLU A 485 8.94 -20.64 -26.86
C GLU A 485 9.67 -21.98 -26.95
N SER A 486 10.43 -22.34 -25.93
CA SER A 486 11.12 -23.64 -25.91
C SER A 486 10.18 -24.82 -25.67
N VAL A 487 9.10 -24.65 -24.88
CA VAL A 487 8.23 -25.75 -24.47
C VAL A 487 7.02 -25.90 -25.40
N PHE A 488 6.40 -24.78 -25.81
CA PHE A 488 5.17 -24.77 -26.61
C PHE A 488 5.41 -24.69 -28.13
N ASN A 489 6.66 -24.83 -28.56
CA ASN A 489 6.98 -24.88 -29.98
C ASN A 489 6.34 -26.15 -30.62
N THR A 490 5.61 -25.97 -31.72
CA THR A 490 4.94 -27.04 -32.41
C THR A 490 5.85 -28.16 -32.96
N ARG A 491 7.15 -27.86 -33.08
CA ARG A 491 8.18 -28.83 -33.48
C ARG A 491 8.65 -29.71 -32.33
N ASN A 492 8.41 -29.31 -31.09
CA ASN A 492 8.85 -30.04 -29.91
C ASN A 492 8.05 -31.34 -29.72
N ARG A 493 8.69 -32.33 -29.11
CA ARG A 493 8.10 -33.63 -28.82
C ARG A 493 8.36 -33.98 -27.34
N ILE A 494 7.39 -34.63 -26.75
CA ILE A 494 7.57 -35.30 -25.45
C ILE A 494 8.00 -36.73 -25.79
N THR A 495 9.26 -37.02 -25.45
CA THR A 495 9.83 -38.35 -25.63
C THR A 495 9.80 -39.08 -24.30
N LYS A 496 9.12 -40.22 -24.26
CA LYS A 496 9.11 -41.11 -23.10
C LYS A 496 10.07 -42.25 -23.35
N VAL A 497 11.05 -42.41 -22.48
CA VAL A 497 12.03 -43.49 -22.53
C VAL A 497 12.04 -44.26 -21.23
N SER A 498 12.47 -45.53 -21.28
CA SER A 498 12.81 -46.33 -20.11
C SER A 498 14.33 -46.48 -20.04
N ALA A 499 14.92 -46.31 -18.87
CA ALA A 499 16.35 -46.43 -18.73
C ALA A 499 16.73 -47.18 -17.44
N TYR A 500 17.90 -47.83 -17.44
CA TYR A 500 18.53 -48.41 -16.25
C TYR A 500 19.64 -47.50 -15.80
N LEU A 501 19.27 -46.45 -15.07
CA LEU A 501 20.22 -45.42 -14.64
C LEU A 501 21.11 -45.91 -13.51
N PRO A 502 22.44 -45.63 -13.55
CA PRO A 502 23.32 -45.93 -12.43
C PRO A 502 22.94 -45.13 -11.18
N MET A 503 23.19 -45.71 -10.02
CA MET A 503 22.88 -45.09 -8.73
C MET A 503 23.46 -43.69 -8.59
N LYS A 504 24.65 -43.43 -9.16
CA LYS A 504 25.28 -42.13 -9.16
C LYS A 504 24.41 -41.06 -9.83
N ILE A 505 23.72 -41.40 -10.92
CA ILE A 505 22.78 -40.46 -11.60
C ILE A 505 21.51 -40.36 -10.78
N LEU A 506 20.93 -41.49 -10.35
CA LEU A 506 19.67 -41.53 -9.59
C LEU A 506 19.69 -40.74 -8.27
N LEU A 507 20.85 -40.65 -7.62
CA LEU A 507 20.97 -39.90 -6.35
C LEU A 507 21.26 -38.41 -6.54
N ASN A 508 21.80 -37.99 -7.69
CA ASN A 508 22.31 -36.63 -7.88
C ASN A 508 21.50 -35.81 -8.91
N TYR A 509 20.70 -36.44 -9.76
CA TYR A 509 19.93 -35.66 -10.74
C TYR A 509 18.89 -34.76 -10.07
N THR A 510 18.65 -33.64 -10.72
CA THR A 510 17.59 -32.69 -10.40
C THR A 510 16.70 -32.48 -11.63
N LEU A 511 15.53 -31.86 -11.49
CA LEU A 511 14.68 -31.51 -12.62
C LEU A 511 15.26 -30.37 -13.48
N ALA A 512 16.29 -29.68 -13.01
CA ALA A 512 17.04 -28.69 -13.76
C ALA A 512 17.95 -29.31 -14.81
N ASP A 513 18.37 -30.57 -14.60
CA ASP A 513 19.34 -31.24 -15.45
C ASP A 513 18.77 -31.61 -16.82
N ARG A 514 19.67 -31.89 -17.75
CA ARG A 514 19.38 -32.31 -19.11
C ARG A 514 19.96 -33.68 -19.36
N PHE A 515 19.20 -34.49 -20.10
CA PHE A 515 19.65 -35.80 -20.53
C PHE A 515 19.99 -35.79 -22.01
N ILE A 516 21.15 -36.37 -22.35
CA ILE A 516 21.52 -36.67 -23.73
C ILE A 516 21.10 -38.13 -24.03
N VAL A 517 20.38 -38.29 -25.11
CA VAL A 517 20.01 -39.59 -25.67
C VAL A 517 20.36 -39.58 -27.17
N GLY A 518 21.38 -40.30 -27.57
CA GLY A 518 21.94 -40.20 -28.91
C GLY A 518 22.49 -38.79 -29.18
N ASP A 519 22.02 -38.16 -30.27
CA ASP A 519 22.43 -36.84 -30.68
C ASP A 519 21.53 -35.71 -30.14
N HIS A 520 20.58 -36.05 -29.26
CA HIS A 520 19.55 -35.12 -28.80
C HIS A 520 19.68 -34.86 -27.33
N GLN A 521 19.48 -33.60 -26.95
CA GLN A 521 19.42 -33.16 -25.55
C GLN A 521 17.99 -32.87 -25.13
N TYR A 522 17.58 -33.40 -23.97
CA TYR A 522 16.22 -33.31 -23.44
C TYR A 522 16.20 -32.60 -22.10
N LYS A 523 15.22 -31.71 -21.90
CA LYS A 523 14.82 -31.23 -20.58
C LYS A 523 13.97 -32.29 -19.91
N ILE A 524 14.12 -32.46 -18.60
CA ILE A 524 13.35 -33.43 -17.84
C ILE A 524 11.98 -32.86 -17.51
N ASN A 525 10.91 -33.51 -17.98
CA ASN A 525 9.53 -33.19 -17.62
C ASN A 525 9.10 -33.96 -16.35
N SER A 526 9.36 -35.24 -16.32
CA SER A 526 9.07 -36.10 -15.16
C SER A 526 9.92 -37.36 -15.18
N ILE A 527 10.23 -37.90 -14.02
CA ILE A 527 10.88 -39.19 -13.84
C ILE A 527 10.08 -40.02 -12.83
N THR A 528 9.86 -41.29 -13.18
CA THR A 528 9.32 -42.27 -12.25
C THR A 528 10.33 -43.39 -12.08
N THR A 529 10.85 -43.57 -10.87
CA THR A 529 11.88 -44.60 -10.58
C THR A 529 11.29 -45.78 -9.83
N ASN A 530 11.56 -46.98 -10.35
CA ASN A 530 11.21 -48.22 -9.66
C ASN A 530 12.48 -48.86 -9.06
N PHE A 531 12.68 -48.66 -7.76
CA PHE A 531 13.88 -49.18 -7.05
C PHE A 531 13.93 -50.71 -6.93
N LYS A 532 12.81 -51.44 -7.06
CA LYS A 532 12.81 -52.91 -7.02
C LYS A 532 13.54 -53.55 -8.21
N ASN A 533 13.49 -52.90 -9.37
CA ASN A 533 14.05 -53.43 -10.59
C ASN A 533 15.18 -52.56 -11.17
N GLY A 534 15.61 -51.52 -10.47
CA GLY A 534 16.64 -50.60 -10.96
C GLY A 534 16.24 -49.85 -12.24
N LYS A 535 14.96 -49.84 -12.57
CA LYS A 535 14.45 -49.28 -13.82
C LYS A 535 13.80 -47.92 -13.57
N SER A 536 14.23 -46.93 -14.31
CA SER A 536 13.70 -45.55 -14.30
C SER A 536 13.04 -45.23 -15.61
#